data_2cf74148a33989338f46b613adcb924e
#
_entry.id   2cf74148a33989338f46b613adcb924e
#
_cell.length_a   1.000
_cell.length_b   1.000
_cell.length_c   1.000
_cell.angle_alpha   90.00
_cell.angle_beta   90.00
_cell.angle_gamma   90.00
#
_symmetry.space_group_name_H-M   'P 1'
#
loop_
_entity.id
_entity.type
_entity.pdbx_description
1 polymer ?
#
loop_
_entity_poly.entity_id
_entity_poly.type
_entity_poly.pdbx_seq_one_letter_code
_entity_poly.pdbx_strand_id
1 'polypeptide(L)'
;MTNDALFPKVGVITDIRKDTPDVKTFRVVGLDGKKMFEHKPGQCAMLSMPGVGEALFSITSSPTNEKFMEFSIKKCGCVTDWLHSVEPGQKITVRGPYGNGFPVDTDFKGKNMLFIGGGIGLAPLRSVINYIRDHRADYGTVDIIYGSRSKDDLVDFKEIEEEWKNEPNFNV
;
A
#
# COMPACT_ATOMS: atom_id res chain seq x y z
N MET A 1 17.41 -15.50 -11.82
CA MET A 1 17.83 -14.99 -10.50
C MET A 1 16.74 -15.36 -9.52
N THR A 2 17.03 -16.16 -8.50
CA THR A 2 16.07 -16.47 -7.44
C THR A 2 15.68 -15.18 -6.74
N ASN A 3 14.39 -14.94 -6.66
CA ASN A 3 13.84 -13.74 -5.99
C ASN A 3 13.89 -13.99 -4.47
N ASP A 4 15.08 -13.88 -3.88
CA ASP A 4 15.27 -14.07 -2.45
C ASP A 4 14.69 -12.84 -1.72
N ALA A 5 13.56 -13.07 -1.05
CA ALA A 5 12.86 -12.03 -0.29
C ALA A 5 13.70 -11.44 0.87
N LEU A 6 14.74 -12.14 1.29
CA LEU A 6 15.64 -11.68 2.35
C LEU A 6 16.74 -10.75 1.82
N PHE A 7 16.99 -10.75 0.50
CA PHE A 7 18.05 -9.93 -0.08
C PHE A 7 17.55 -8.49 -0.32
N PRO A 8 18.16 -7.47 0.29
CA PRO A 8 17.76 -6.08 0.12
C PRO A 8 18.09 -5.59 -1.30
N LYS A 9 17.12 -4.97 -1.94
CA LYS A 9 17.26 -4.31 -3.24
C LYS A 9 17.22 -2.80 -3.06
N VAL A 10 18.00 -2.07 -3.84
CA VAL A 10 17.94 -0.60 -3.82
C VAL A 10 16.74 -0.13 -4.65
N GLY A 11 15.89 0.67 -4.01
CA GLY A 11 14.77 1.36 -4.63
C GLY A 11 14.98 2.88 -4.62
N VAL A 12 14.20 3.55 -5.43
CA VAL A 12 14.14 5.02 -5.51
C VAL A 12 12.72 5.47 -5.19
N ILE A 13 12.59 6.41 -4.27
CA ILE A 13 11.32 7.12 -4.03
C ILE A 13 11.11 8.10 -5.18
N THR A 14 10.10 7.87 -6.00
CA THR A 14 9.83 8.71 -7.19
C THR A 14 8.76 9.75 -6.97
N ASP A 15 7.89 9.53 -5.97
CA ASP A 15 6.79 10.44 -5.64
C ASP A 15 6.44 10.33 -4.16
N ILE A 16 5.98 11.43 -3.58
CA ILE A 16 5.57 11.53 -2.17
C ILE A 16 4.26 12.32 -2.12
N ARG A 17 3.17 11.62 -1.80
CA ARG A 17 1.86 12.24 -1.60
C ARG A 17 1.60 12.44 -0.11
N LYS A 18 1.17 13.61 0.29
CA LYS A 18 0.70 13.87 1.66
C LYS A 18 -0.79 13.52 1.73
N ASP A 19 -1.13 12.51 2.52
CA ASP A 19 -2.52 12.09 2.72
C ASP A 19 -3.17 12.78 3.91
N THR A 20 -2.46 12.83 5.04
CA THR A 20 -2.92 13.47 6.29
C THR A 20 -1.78 14.28 6.91
N PRO A 21 -1.99 15.00 8.02
CA PRO A 21 -0.89 15.70 8.71
C PRO A 21 0.27 14.78 9.12
N ASP A 22 0.00 13.50 9.41
CA ASP A 22 0.97 12.52 9.91
C ASP A 22 1.14 11.28 9.03
N VAL A 23 0.49 11.22 7.85
CA VAL A 23 0.63 10.12 6.88
C VAL A 23 1.06 10.65 5.53
N LYS A 24 2.09 10.02 4.97
CA LYS A 24 2.52 10.20 3.57
C LYS A 24 2.52 8.86 2.84
N THR A 25 2.14 8.87 1.57
CA THR A 25 2.29 7.71 0.66
C THR A 25 3.49 7.93 -0.23
N PHE A 26 4.39 6.95 -0.21
CA PHE A 26 5.65 6.93 -0.93
C PHE A 26 5.56 5.97 -2.11
N ARG A 27 5.84 6.46 -3.30
CA ARG A 27 5.96 5.61 -4.50
C ARG A 27 7.42 5.22 -4.70
N VAL A 28 7.66 3.92 -4.84
CA VAL A 28 8.99 3.33 -4.93
C VAL A 28 9.10 2.47 -6.19
N VAL A 29 10.22 2.61 -6.89
CA VAL A 29 10.61 1.79 -8.04
C VAL A 29 12.02 1.24 -7.85
N GLY A 30 12.39 0.22 -8.61
CA GLY A 30 13.77 -0.24 -8.70
C GLY A 30 14.68 0.78 -9.41
N LEU A 31 15.99 0.53 -9.40
CA LEU A 31 16.96 1.37 -10.13
C LEU A 31 16.72 1.39 -11.64
N ASP A 32 16.03 0.38 -12.18
CA ASP A 32 15.62 0.27 -13.58
C ASP A 32 14.30 1.01 -13.89
N GLY A 33 13.73 1.70 -12.90
CA GLY A 33 12.47 2.44 -13.02
C GLY A 33 11.22 1.57 -13.02
N LYS A 34 11.33 0.28 -12.68
CA LYS A 34 10.21 -0.68 -12.67
C LYS A 34 9.82 -1.08 -11.24
N LYS A 35 8.66 -1.72 -11.12
CA LYS A 35 8.23 -2.41 -9.90
C LYS A 35 9.33 -3.36 -9.41
N MET A 36 9.62 -3.36 -8.13
CA MET A 36 10.77 -4.07 -7.57
C MET A 36 10.60 -5.58 -7.50
N PHE A 37 9.38 -6.05 -7.21
CA PHE A 37 9.03 -7.47 -7.13
C PHE A 37 7.51 -7.66 -7.15
N GLU A 38 7.07 -8.88 -7.47
CA GLU A 38 5.68 -9.26 -7.39
C GLU A 38 5.25 -9.51 -5.94
N HIS A 39 4.01 -9.18 -5.62
CA HIS A 39 3.43 -9.38 -4.29
C HIS A 39 1.95 -9.76 -4.39
N LYS A 40 1.38 -10.27 -3.30
CA LYS A 40 -0.06 -10.48 -3.13
C LYS A 40 -0.66 -9.34 -2.31
N PRO A 41 -1.96 -9.02 -2.49
CA PRO A 41 -2.63 -8.03 -1.65
C PRO A 41 -2.46 -8.36 -0.17
N GLY A 42 -2.15 -7.36 0.67
CA GLY A 42 -1.94 -7.53 2.10
C GLY A 42 -0.55 -7.98 2.52
N GLN A 43 0.36 -8.22 1.57
CA GLN A 43 1.77 -8.43 1.90
C GLN A 43 2.47 -7.13 2.25
N CYS A 44 3.62 -7.24 2.91
CA CYS A 44 4.44 -6.14 3.37
C CYS A 44 5.90 -6.29 2.92
N ALA A 45 6.65 -5.20 3.08
CA ALA A 45 8.07 -5.17 2.81
C ALA A 45 8.81 -4.39 3.91
N MET A 46 10.06 -4.75 4.14
CA MET A 46 10.97 -3.97 4.98
C MET A 46 11.56 -2.83 4.17
N LEU A 47 11.39 -1.63 4.66
CA LEU A 47 12.08 -0.44 4.15
C LEU A 47 13.20 -0.07 5.10
N SER A 48 14.39 0.15 4.58
CA SER A 48 15.55 0.46 5.41
C SER A 48 16.47 1.52 4.80
N MET A 49 17.17 2.21 5.70
CA MET A 49 18.22 3.16 5.37
C MET A 49 19.41 2.95 6.29
N PRO A 50 20.62 2.76 5.75
CA PRO A 50 21.84 2.64 6.55
C PRO A 50 22.00 3.82 7.53
N GLY A 51 22.28 3.50 8.80
CA GLY A 51 22.44 4.49 9.87
C GLY A 51 21.14 5.01 10.49
N VAL A 52 19.97 4.70 9.91
CA VAL A 52 18.66 5.08 10.45
C VAL A 52 17.92 3.88 11.05
N GLY A 53 17.92 2.76 10.34
CA GLY A 53 17.24 1.53 10.74
C GLY A 53 16.33 0.96 9.67
N GLU A 54 15.49 0.01 10.06
CA GLU A 54 14.49 -0.61 9.19
C GLU A 54 13.14 -0.78 9.90
N ALA A 55 12.06 -0.79 9.12
CA ALA A 55 10.72 -1.08 9.61
C ALA A 55 9.88 -1.76 8.53
N LEU A 56 8.88 -2.53 9.00
CA LEU A 56 7.96 -3.26 8.15
C LEU A 56 6.75 -2.40 7.80
N PHE A 57 6.43 -2.33 6.51
CA PHE A 57 5.29 -1.57 6.00
C PHE A 57 4.45 -2.41 5.04
N SER A 58 3.13 -2.25 5.10
CA SER A 58 2.23 -2.85 4.12
C SER A 58 2.46 -2.25 2.74
N ILE A 59 2.45 -3.10 1.73
CA ILE A 59 2.43 -2.66 0.34
C ILE A 59 0.99 -2.24 0.03
N THR A 60 0.76 -0.95 -0.23
CA THR A 60 -0.58 -0.37 -0.34
C THR A 60 -1.10 -0.27 -1.77
N SER A 61 -0.19 -0.31 -2.77
CA SER A 61 -0.59 -0.44 -4.17
C SER A 61 -1.15 -1.82 -4.48
N SER A 62 -2.09 -1.90 -5.42
CA SER A 62 -2.54 -3.18 -5.98
C SER A 62 -1.38 -3.93 -6.65
N PRO A 63 -1.29 -5.27 -6.54
CA PRO A 63 -0.32 -6.06 -7.30
C PRO A 63 -0.51 -5.97 -8.81
N THR A 64 -1.69 -5.61 -9.29
CA THR A 64 -2.00 -5.34 -10.71
C THR A 64 -1.24 -4.13 -11.26
N ASN A 65 -0.77 -3.23 -10.37
CA ASN A 65 0.11 -2.15 -10.80
C ASN A 65 1.51 -2.70 -11.10
N GLU A 66 1.89 -2.72 -12.38
CA GLU A 66 3.17 -3.24 -12.86
C GLU A 66 4.30 -2.20 -12.85
N LYS A 67 3.98 -0.93 -12.54
CA LYS A 67 4.95 0.18 -12.70
C LYS A 67 5.71 0.50 -11.43
N PHE A 68 5.05 0.47 -10.28
CA PHE A 68 5.63 0.91 -9.01
C PHE A 68 4.99 0.20 -7.81
N MET A 69 5.56 0.40 -6.66
CA MET A 69 4.98 0.03 -5.36
C MET A 69 4.69 1.28 -4.54
N GLU A 70 3.63 1.27 -3.73
CA GLU A 70 3.31 2.35 -2.81
C GLU A 70 3.26 1.85 -1.36
N PHE A 71 3.65 2.75 -0.45
CA PHE A 71 3.66 2.53 0.99
C PHE A 71 3.07 3.77 1.68
N SER A 72 1.92 3.62 2.33
CA SER A 72 1.32 4.69 3.15
C SER A 72 1.86 4.56 4.57
N ILE A 73 2.58 5.56 5.03
CA ILE A 73 3.41 5.50 6.24
C ILE A 73 3.02 6.62 7.19
N LYS A 74 2.61 6.22 8.40
CA LYS A 74 2.37 7.16 9.50
C LYS A 74 3.67 7.51 10.21
N LYS A 75 3.86 8.78 10.50
CA LYS A 75 4.99 9.31 11.26
C LYS A 75 4.87 8.89 12.73
N CYS A 76 5.78 8.02 13.22
CA CYS A 76 5.69 7.50 14.58
C CYS A 76 7.01 6.94 15.15
N GLY A 77 8.16 7.36 14.65
CA GLY A 77 9.47 6.90 15.16
C GLY A 77 10.59 7.14 14.15
N CYS A 78 11.81 6.83 14.51
CA CYS A 78 13.02 7.29 13.84
C CYS A 78 13.06 6.97 12.33
N VAL A 79 12.70 5.74 11.91
CA VAL A 79 12.64 5.37 10.48
C VAL A 79 11.56 6.16 9.75
N THR A 80 10.38 6.31 10.35
CA THR A 80 9.27 7.04 9.75
C THR A 80 9.49 8.55 9.77
N ASP A 81 10.16 9.09 10.81
CA ASP A 81 10.55 10.50 10.87
C ASP A 81 11.53 10.83 9.75
N TRP A 82 12.51 9.96 9.53
CA TRP A 82 13.44 10.09 8.41
C TRP A 82 12.71 10.03 7.07
N LEU A 83 11.85 9.01 6.83
CA LEU A 83 11.05 8.90 5.61
C LEU A 83 10.20 10.15 5.36
N HIS A 84 9.62 10.74 6.40
CA HIS A 84 8.84 11.96 6.27
C HIS A 84 9.68 13.21 5.96
N SER A 85 11.01 13.17 6.11
CA SER A 85 11.94 14.27 5.79
C SER A 85 12.57 14.19 4.42
N VAL A 86 12.42 13.06 3.69
CA VAL A 86 13.07 12.86 2.39
C VAL A 86 12.25 13.49 1.25
N GLU A 87 12.94 13.70 0.14
CA GLU A 87 12.38 14.21 -1.10
C GLU A 87 12.40 13.12 -2.19
N PRO A 88 11.59 13.25 -3.26
CA PRO A 88 11.70 12.38 -4.44
C PRO A 88 13.15 12.33 -4.98
N GLY A 89 13.58 11.16 -5.41
CA GLY A 89 14.96 10.85 -5.79
C GLY A 89 15.78 10.16 -4.71
N GLN A 90 15.29 10.15 -3.46
CA GLN A 90 15.96 9.45 -2.36
C GLN A 90 16.01 7.94 -2.61
N LYS A 91 17.20 7.36 -2.42
CA LYS A 91 17.39 5.91 -2.45
C LYS A 91 17.13 5.31 -1.07
N ILE A 92 16.46 4.17 -1.08
CA ILE A 92 16.21 3.34 0.11
C ILE A 92 16.51 1.88 -0.23
N THR A 93 16.65 1.02 0.75
CA THR A 93 16.65 -0.42 0.51
C THR A 93 15.31 -1.04 0.86
N VAL A 94 14.87 -1.97 0.02
CA VAL A 94 13.59 -2.67 0.14
C VAL A 94 13.83 -4.16 0.06
N ARG A 95 13.27 -4.93 0.98
CA ARG A 95 13.28 -6.40 0.92
C ARG A 95 11.90 -6.96 1.21
N GLY A 96 11.55 -8.03 0.53
CA GLY A 96 10.22 -8.63 0.57
C GLY A 96 9.92 -9.40 -0.73
N PRO A 97 8.64 -9.81 -0.94
CA PRO A 97 7.49 -9.54 -0.06
C PRO A 97 7.47 -10.47 1.16
N TYR A 98 6.82 -10.03 2.25
CA TYR A 98 6.60 -10.81 3.47
C TYR A 98 5.11 -10.97 3.77
N GLY A 99 4.75 -12.02 4.51
CA GLY A 99 3.38 -12.34 4.86
C GLY A 99 2.66 -13.19 3.81
N ASN A 100 1.49 -13.73 4.17
CA ASN A 100 0.76 -14.69 3.32
C ASN A 100 -0.10 -14.00 2.25
N GLY A 101 -0.48 -12.75 2.45
CA GLY A 101 -1.46 -12.04 1.64
C GLY A 101 -2.90 -12.47 1.92
N PHE A 102 -3.85 -11.74 1.34
CA PHE A 102 -5.26 -12.10 1.37
C PHE A 102 -5.57 -13.18 0.33
N PRO A 103 -6.49 -14.13 0.60
CA PRO A 103 -6.83 -15.24 -0.29
C PRO A 103 -7.79 -14.79 -1.43
N VAL A 104 -7.38 -13.79 -2.20
CA VAL A 104 -8.22 -13.13 -3.21
C VAL A 104 -8.62 -14.04 -4.36
N ASP A 105 -7.73 -14.95 -4.76
CA ASP A 105 -7.96 -15.86 -5.89
C ASP A 105 -8.69 -17.15 -5.51
N THR A 106 -8.92 -17.36 -4.21
CA THR A 106 -9.55 -18.57 -3.66
C THR A 106 -10.79 -18.23 -2.85
N ASP A 107 -10.63 -17.94 -1.55
CA ASP A 107 -11.74 -17.83 -0.61
C ASP A 107 -12.61 -16.60 -0.83
N PHE A 108 -12.06 -15.52 -1.39
CA PHE A 108 -12.79 -14.27 -1.66
C PHE A 108 -13.55 -14.30 -2.99
N LYS A 109 -13.12 -15.14 -3.93
CA LYS A 109 -13.70 -15.19 -5.27
C LYS A 109 -15.19 -15.55 -5.23
N GLY A 110 -16.01 -14.76 -5.91
CA GLY A 110 -17.46 -14.90 -5.94
C GLY A 110 -18.20 -14.47 -4.66
N LYS A 111 -17.50 -13.93 -3.65
CA LYS A 111 -18.10 -13.52 -2.37
C LYS A 111 -18.43 -12.04 -2.34
N ASN A 112 -19.39 -11.68 -1.48
CA ASN A 112 -19.57 -10.32 -1.01
C ASN A 112 -18.50 -10.02 0.05
N MET A 113 -17.93 -8.82 0.00
CA MET A 113 -16.81 -8.42 0.85
C MET A 113 -17.21 -7.30 1.78
N LEU A 114 -16.79 -7.39 3.03
CA LEU A 114 -16.88 -6.29 3.99
C LEU A 114 -15.49 -5.95 4.49
N PHE A 115 -15.07 -4.72 4.26
CA PHE A 115 -13.82 -4.15 4.78
C PHE A 115 -14.12 -3.15 5.89
N ILE A 116 -13.45 -3.32 7.03
CA ILE A 116 -13.57 -2.41 8.17
C ILE A 116 -12.17 -1.89 8.48
N GLY A 117 -11.97 -0.58 8.32
CA GLY A 117 -10.70 0.09 8.54
C GLY A 117 -10.82 1.26 9.51
N GLY A 118 -9.74 1.52 10.27
CA GLY A 118 -9.63 2.67 11.17
C GLY A 118 -8.29 3.39 10.97
N GLY A 119 -8.31 4.71 10.70
CA GLY A 119 -7.10 5.50 10.50
C GLY A 119 -6.15 4.89 9.47
N ILE A 120 -4.86 4.77 9.80
CA ILE A 120 -3.85 4.15 8.93
C ILE A 120 -4.11 2.66 8.61
N GLY A 121 -5.02 2.00 9.34
CA GLY A 121 -5.42 0.62 9.08
C GLY A 121 -6.12 0.42 7.72
N LEU A 122 -6.51 1.49 7.03
CA LEU A 122 -6.95 1.41 5.63
C LEU A 122 -5.79 1.02 4.68
N ALA A 123 -4.57 1.43 4.96
CA ALA A 123 -3.41 1.22 4.10
C ALA A 123 -3.20 -0.25 3.66
N PRO A 124 -3.17 -1.27 4.55
CA PRO A 124 -3.10 -2.67 4.12
C PRO A 124 -4.34 -3.12 3.33
N LEU A 125 -5.52 -2.55 3.61
CA LEU A 125 -6.76 -2.89 2.92
C LEU A 125 -6.82 -2.28 1.51
N ARG A 126 -6.19 -1.13 1.28
CA ARG A 126 -6.17 -0.46 -0.03
C ARG A 126 -5.68 -1.38 -1.15
N SER A 127 -4.63 -2.16 -0.89
CA SER A 127 -4.08 -3.11 -1.87
C SER A 127 -5.12 -4.15 -2.32
N VAL A 128 -5.87 -4.73 -1.38
CA VAL A 128 -6.89 -5.74 -1.69
C VAL A 128 -8.16 -5.12 -2.27
N ILE A 129 -8.58 -3.95 -1.81
CA ILE A 129 -9.74 -3.22 -2.36
C ILE A 129 -9.48 -2.89 -3.84
N ASN A 130 -8.32 -2.35 -4.17
CA ASN A 130 -7.96 -2.04 -5.54
C ASN A 130 -7.77 -3.29 -6.41
N TYR A 131 -7.23 -4.37 -5.85
CA TYR A 131 -7.17 -5.65 -6.56
C TYR A 131 -8.56 -6.15 -6.94
N ILE A 132 -9.53 -6.11 -6.01
CA ILE A 132 -10.93 -6.51 -6.24
C ILE A 132 -11.58 -5.58 -7.29
N ARG A 133 -11.28 -4.28 -7.25
CA ARG A 133 -11.76 -3.32 -8.24
C ARG A 133 -11.24 -3.66 -9.64
N ASP A 134 -9.95 -3.96 -9.75
CA ASP A 134 -9.32 -4.33 -11.04
C ASP A 134 -9.86 -5.65 -11.61
N HIS A 135 -10.39 -6.53 -10.76
CA HIS A 135 -11.01 -7.81 -11.12
C HIS A 135 -12.50 -7.84 -10.77
N ARG A 136 -13.19 -6.72 -10.99
CA ARG A 136 -14.54 -6.46 -10.48
C ARG A 136 -15.54 -7.60 -10.73
N ALA A 137 -15.49 -8.23 -11.90
CA ALA A 137 -16.40 -9.30 -12.31
C ALA A 137 -16.25 -10.60 -11.49
N ASP A 138 -15.12 -10.76 -10.79
CA ASP A 138 -14.83 -11.97 -10.01
C ASP A 138 -15.40 -11.93 -8.59
N TYR A 139 -15.99 -10.80 -8.16
CA TYR A 139 -16.45 -10.60 -6.77
C TYR A 139 -17.88 -10.06 -6.72
N GLY A 140 -18.55 -10.29 -5.60
CA GLY A 140 -19.87 -9.74 -5.29
C GLY A 140 -19.84 -8.28 -4.85
N THR A 141 -20.78 -7.86 -4.02
CA THR A 141 -20.83 -6.52 -3.44
C THR A 141 -19.63 -6.27 -2.52
N VAL A 142 -19.13 -5.05 -2.52
CA VAL A 142 -18.03 -4.60 -1.67
C VAL A 142 -18.54 -3.47 -0.76
N ASP A 143 -18.60 -3.75 0.53
CA ASP A 143 -18.94 -2.77 1.56
C ASP A 143 -17.67 -2.34 2.30
N ILE A 144 -17.43 -1.04 2.42
CA ILE A 144 -16.27 -0.46 3.08
C ILE A 144 -16.74 0.45 4.20
N ILE A 145 -16.43 0.10 5.43
CA ILE A 145 -16.65 0.93 6.61
C ILE A 145 -15.30 1.48 7.04
N TYR A 146 -15.12 2.79 6.88
CA TYR A 146 -13.87 3.43 7.23
C TYR A 146 -14.09 4.62 8.16
N GLY A 147 -13.33 4.66 9.24
CA GLY A 147 -13.42 5.70 10.25
C GLY A 147 -12.06 6.27 10.64
N SER A 148 -12.06 7.56 11.01
CA SER A 148 -10.91 8.26 11.56
C SER A 148 -11.37 9.25 12.64
N ARG A 149 -10.43 9.90 13.33
CA ARG A 149 -10.75 10.89 14.37
C ARG A 149 -11.40 12.15 13.79
N SER A 150 -10.97 12.54 12.60
CA SER A 150 -11.50 13.70 11.88
C SER A 150 -11.44 13.44 10.38
N LYS A 151 -12.06 14.30 9.58
CA LYS A 151 -11.99 14.26 8.12
C LYS A 151 -10.56 14.41 7.60
N ASP A 152 -9.75 15.23 8.26
CA ASP A 152 -8.36 15.49 7.88
C ASP A 152 -7.43 14.29 8.18
N ASP A 153 -7.89 13.32 8.98
CA ASP A 153 -7.20 12.08 9.30
C ASP A 153 -7.59 10.90 8.36
N LEU A 154 -8.46 11.13 7.36
CA LEU A 154 -8.83 10.12 6.38
C LEU A 154 -7.70 9.93 5.36
N VAL A 155 -7.06 8.76 5.41
CA VAL A 155 -6.03 8.36 4.44
C VAL A 155 -6.70 8.00 3.11
N ASP A 156 -6.05 8.29 1.99
CA ASP A 156 -6.55 8.05 0.63
C ASP A 156 -7.95 8.65 0.36
N PHE A 157 -8.29 9.76 1.04
CA PHE A 157 -9.63 10.37 0.96
C PHE A 157 -10.06 10.70 -0.47
N LYS A 158 -9.13 11.19 -1.29
CA LYS A 158 -9.39 11.51 -2.70
C LYS A 158 -9.75 10.26 -3.51
N GLU A 159 -9.03 9.15 -3.32
CA GLU A 159 -9.30 7.88 -3.99
C GLU A 159 -10.66 7.30 -3.57
N ILE A 160 -11.00 7.43 -2.29
CA ILE A 160 -12.32 7.03 -1.77
C ILE A 160 -13.45 7.81 -2.48
N GLU A 161 -13.34 9.15 -2.55
CA GLU A 161 -14.41 10.00 -3.09
C GLU A 161 -14.49 9.93 -4.63
N GLU A 162 -13.37 9.88 -5.33
CA GLU A 162 -13.33 9.98 -6.78
C GLU A 162 -13.38 8.61 -7.48
N GLU A 163 -12.92 7.54 -6.82
CA GLU A 163 -12.80 6.23 -7.45
C GLU A 163 -13.71 5.21 -6.79
N TRP A 164 -13.55 4.91 -5.48
CA TRP A 164 -14.27 3.81 -4.85
C TRP A 164 -15.78 4.04 -4.76
N LYS A 165 -16.22 5.25 -4.43
CA LYS A 165 -17.65 5.59 -4.38
C LYS A 165 -18.35 5.54 -5.74
N ASN A 166 -17.58 5.62 -6.83
CA ASN A 166 -18.10 5.59 -8.19
C ASN A 166 -17.99 4.19 -8.84
N GLU A 167 -17.40 3.22 -8.13
CA GLU A 167 -17.25 1.84 -8.62
C GLU A 167 -18.55 1.07 -8.47
N PRO A 168 -19.02 0.36 -9.52
CA PRO A 168 -20.24 -0.45 -9.43
C PRO A 168 -20.19 -1.48 -8.31
N ASN A 169 -21.28 -1.56 -7.52
CA ASN A 169 -21.42 -2.46 -6.34
C ASN A 169 -20.39 -2.23 -5.23
N PHE A 170 -19.86 -1.02 -5.12
CA PHE A 170 -19.10 -0.55 -3.96
C PHE A 170 -19.99 0.38 -3.12
N ASN A 171 -20.06 0.14 -1.82
CA ASN A 171 -20.71 0.98 -0.81
C ASN A 171 -19.65 1.46 0.17
N VAL A 172 -19.44 2.78 0.27
CA VAL A 172 -18.35 3.34 1.09
C VAL A 172 -18.88 4.41 2.03
#